data_62364138d23210919d05a779f280689d
#
_entry.id   62364138d23210919d05a779f280689d
#
_cell.length_a   1.000
_cell.length_b   1.000
_cell.length_c   1.000
_cell.angle_alpha   90.00
_cell.angle_beta   90.00
_cell.angle_gamma   90.00
#
_symmetry.space_group_name_H-M   'P 1'
#
loop_
_entity.id
_entity.type
_entity.pdbx_description
1 polymer ?
#
loop_
_entity_poly.entity_id
_entity_poly.type
_entity_poly.pdbx_seq_one_letter_code
_entity_poly.pdbx_strand_id
1 'polypeptide(L)'
;LVMYIHRNSMEKNRLGISVSKKVGNSVVRHRIARLLRESFRLNDEKFHSGWDMVVVARMGAKGKNYSDIESALLHLAKLHGIYEK
;
A
#
# COMPACT_ATOMS: atom_id res chain seq x y z
N LEU A 1 8.55 1.07 -2.37
CA LEU A 1 7.52 0.14 -1.89
C LEU A 1 7.62 -1.19 -2.63
N VAL A 2 7.27 -2.25 -1.94
CA VAL A 2 7.15 -3.58 -2.53
C VAL A 2 5.76 -4.10 -2.17
N MET A 3 5.09 -4.73 -3.12
CA MET A 3 3.74 -5.26 -2.89
C MET A 3 3.72 -6.75 -3.16
N TYR A 4 3.12 -7.49 -2.23
CA TYR A 4 2.83 -8.92 -2.40
C TYR A 4 1.33 -9.10 -2.38
N ILE A 5 0.81 -9.94 -3.25
CA ILE A 5 -0.62 -10.19 -3.30
C ILE A 5 -0.90 -11.67 -3.16
N HIS A 6 -2.07 -11.99 -2.60
CA HIS A 6 -2.53 -13.35 -2.44
C HIS A 6 -4.05 -13.35 -2.57
N ARG A 7 -4.57 -14.25 -3.39
CA ARG A 7 -6.02 -14.33 -3.55
C ARG A 7 -6.65 -14.87 -2.27
N ASN A 8 -7.72 -14.22 -1.83
CA ASN A 8 -8.51 -14.72 -0.72
C ASN A 8 -9.87 -15.16 -1.26
N SER A 9 -10.68 -15.79 -0.42
CA SER A 9 -11.99 -16.28 -0.83
C SER A 9 -13.11 -15.34 -0.44
N MET A 10 -12.76 -14.06 -0.19
CA MET A 10 -13.71 -13.07 0.27
C MET A 10 -14.06 -12.11 -0.83
N GLU A 11 -15.10 -11.32 -0.60
CA GLU A 11 -15.53 -10.31 -1.57
C GLU A 11 -14.90 -8.96 -1.30
N LYS A 12 -13.95 -8.90 -0.38
CA LYS A 12 -13.29 -7.65 -0.03
C LYS A 12 -11.79 -7.86 0.03
N ASN A 13 -11.07 -6.75 0.01
CA ASN A 13 -9.62 -6.75 0.09
C ASN A 13 -9.15 -6.51 1.52
N ARG A 14 -8.00 -7.04 1.84
CA ARG A 14 -7.33 -6.76 3.10
C ARG A 14 -5.95 -6.23 2.81
N LEU A 15 -5.54 -5.21 3.58
CA LEU A 15 -4.26 -4.57 3.40
C LEU A 15 -3.42 -4.74 4.66
N GLY A 16 -2.26 -5.38 4.51
CA GLY A 16 -1.25 -5.43 5.55
C GLY A 16 -0.11 -4.49 5.17
N ILE A 17 0.44 -3.82 6.15
CA ILE A 17 1.51 -2.86 5.91
C ILE A 17 2.67 -3.20 6.83
N SER A 18 3.87 -3.25 6.27
CA SER A 18 5.10 -3.44 7.02
C SER A 18 6.04 -2.31 6.63
N VAL A 19 6.53 -1.57 7.62
CA VAL A 19 7.47 -0.48 7.37
C VAL A 19 8.81 -0.86 7.99
N SER A 20 9.85 -0.88 7.17
CA SER A 20 11.19 -1.25 7.62
C SER A 20 11.67 -0.28 8.70
N LYS A 21 12.34 -0.82 9.72
CA LYS A 21 12.91 0.00 10.78
C LYS A 21 13.97 0.96 10.24
N LYS A 22 14.54 0.66 9.09
CA LYS A 22 15.54 1.51 8.46
C LYS A 22 14.94 2.79 7.89
N VAL A 23 13.63 2.87 7.75
CA VAL A 23 12.95 4.07 7.24
C VAL A 23 13.08 5.22 8.24
N GLY A 24 13.00 4.92 9.53
CA GLY A 24 13.09 5.94 10.55
C GLY A 24 12.54 5.45 11.87
N ASN A 25 12.33 6.38 12.80
CA ASN A 25 11.78 6.06 14.11
C ASN A 25 10.29 5.75 13.99
N SER A 26 9.66 5.45 15.15
CA SER A 26 8.26 5.04 15.15
C SER A 26 7.31 6.10 14.61
N VAL A 27 7.61 7.37 14.85
CA VAL A 27 6.76 8.47 14.34
C VAL A 27 6.77 8.47 12.81
N VAL A 28 7.96 8.37 12.22
CA VAL A 28 8.10 8.34 10.77
C VAL A 28 7.41 7.12 10.18
N ARG A 29 7.62 5.96 10.81
CA ARG A 29 7.02 4.72 10.30
C ARG A 29 5.50 4.73 10.39
N HIS A 30 4.96 5.28 11.49
CA HIS A 30 3.51 5.43 11.63
C HIS A 30 2.92 6.34 10.56
N ARG A 31 3.63 7.43 10.27
CA ARG A 31 3.17 8.37 9.24
C ARG A 31 3.06 7.66 7.89
N ILE A 32 4.07 6.89 7.52
CA ILE A 32 4.06 6.19 6.23
C ILE A 32 2.93 5.16 6.19
N ALA A 33 2.73 4.42 7.27
CA ALA A 33 1.65 3.45 7.33
C ALA A 33 0.28 4.13 7.17
N ARG A 34 0.10 5.29 7.79
CA ARG A 34 -1.15 6.05 7.67
C ARG A 34 -1.37 6.52 6.25
N LEU A 35 -0.32 7.00 5.59
CA LEU A 35 -0.45 7.44 4.20
C LEU A 35 -0.84 6.29 3.28
N LEU A 36 -0.29 5.10 3.52
CA LEU A 36 -0.64 3.92 2.73
C LEU A 36 -2.09 3.51 2.98
N ARG A 37 -2.52 3.49 4.23
CA ARG A 37 -3.91 3.14 4.55
C ARG A 37 -4.88 4.12 3.93
N GLU A 38 -4.55 5.40 4.00
CA GLU A 38 -5.43 6.45 3.46
C GLU A 38 -5.52 6.35 1.95
N SER A 39 -4.40 6.13 1.27
CA SER A 39 -4.43 6.00 -0.18
C SER A 39 -5.20 4.76 -0.62
N PHE A 40 -5.09 3.66 0.13
CA PHE A 40 -5.88 2.47 -0.18
C PHE A 40 -7.36 2.74 0.06
N ARG A 41 -7.71 3.35 1.20
CA ARG A 41 -9.10 3.62 1.55
C ARG A 41 -9.78 4.50 0.50
N LEU A 42 -9.09 5.53 0.04
CA LEU A 42 -9.67 6.46 -0.92
C LEU A 42 -9.81 5.88 -2.33
N ASN A 43 -9.08 4.81 -2.62
CA ASN A 43 -9.11 4.19 -3.95
C ASN A 43 -9.67 2.76 -3.93
N ASP A 44 -10.24 2.35 -2.81
CA ASP A 44 -10.64 0.97 -2.59
C ASP A 44 -11.58 0.44 -3.66
N GLU A 45 -12.55 1.23 -4.06
CA GLU A 45 -13.55 0.76 -5.02
C GLU A 45 -12.99 0.51 -6.41
N LYS A 46 -11.78 1.01 -6.69
CA LYS A 46 -11.12 0.77 -7.97
C LYS A 46 -10.22 -0.45 -7.95
N PHE A 47 -10.03 -1.06 -6.79
CA PHE A 47 -9.29 -2.30 -6.68
C PHE A 47 -10.22 -3.48 -6.96
N HIS A 48 -9.68 -4.48 -7.64
CA HIS A 48 -10.42 -5.73 -7.81
C HIS A 48 -10.53 -6.40 -6.44
N SER A 49 -11.69 -6.95 -6.13
CA SER A 49 -11.92 -7.56 -4.82
C SER A 49 -11.35 -8.97 -4.74
N GLY A 50 -11.20 -9.44 -3.52
CA GLY A 50 -10.75 -10.80 -3.28
C GLY A 50 -9.25 -10.95 -3.15
N TRP A 51 -8.55 -9.89 -2.78
CA TRP A 51 -7.10 -9.93 -2.66
C TRP A 51 -6.63 -9.52 -1.27
N ASP A 52 -5.68 -10.26 -0.74
CA ASP A 52 -4.88 -9.83 0.39
C ASP A 52 -3.63 -9.19 -0.17
N MET A 53 -3.33 -7.99 0.28
CA MET A 53 -2.16 -7.25 -0.17
C MET A 53 -1.27 -6.95 1.02
N VAL A 54 0.03 -7.17 0.86
CA VAL A 54 1.01 -6.76 1.86
C VAL A 54 1.95 -5.78 1.18
N VAL A 55 2.03 -4.58 1.72
CA VAL A 55 2.90 -3.53 1.19
C VAL A 55 4.04 -3.33 2.18
N VAL A 56 5.26 -3.45 1.68
CA VAL A 56 6.47 -3.23 2.47
C VAL A 56 7.07 -1.89 2.06
N ALA A 57 7.17 -0.98 3.02
CA ALA A 57 7.79 0.31 2.78
C ALA A 57 9.25 0.25 3.20
N ARG A 58 10.12 0.72 2.32
CA ARG A 58 11.56 0.73 2.52
C ARG A 58 12.07 2.16 2.58
N MET A 59 13.39 2.33 2.69
CA MET A 59 14.01 3.63 2.90
C MET A 59 13.55 4.69 1.90
N GLY A 60 13.27 4.32 0.67
CA GLY A 60 12.81 5.26 -0.33
C GLY A 60 11.47 5.92 -0.02
N ALA A 61 10.72 5.41 0.95
CA ALA A 61 9.45 6.02 1.33
C ALA A 61 9.62 7.19 2.30
N LYS A 62 10.79 7.33 2.90
CA LYS A 62 11.03 8.41 3.86
C LYS A 62 10.94 9.76 3.17
N GLY A 63 10.25 10.71 3.80
CA GLY A 63 10.14 12.05 3.25
C GLY A 63 9.15 12.22 2.12
N LYS A 64 8.48 11.16 1.71
CA LYS A 64 7.49 11.25 0.65
C LYS A 64 6.17 11.79 1.18
N ASN A 65 5.47 12.53 0.34
CA ASN A 65 4.16 13.06 0.73
C ASN A 65 3.06 12.08 0.31
N TYR A 66 1.81 12.42 0.62
CA TYR A 66 0.69 11.55 0.31
C TYR A 66 0.60 11.23 -1.18
N SER A 67 0.75 12.23 -2.03
CA SER A 67 0.65 12.04 -3.47
C SER A 67 1.70 11.05 -3.98
N ASP A 68 2.93 11.14 -3.47
CA ASP A 68 3.99 10.22 -3.85
C ASP A 68 3.67 8.79 -3.41
N ILE A 69 3.17 8.63 -2.20
CA ILE A 69 2.84 7.32 -1.65
C ILE A 69 1.67 6.72 -2.42
N GLU A 70 0.64 7.51 -2.67
CA GLU A 70 -0.52 7.05 -3.43
C GLU A 70 -0.11 6.61 -4.82
N SER A 71 0.67 7.42 -5.50
CA SER A 71 1.13 7.10 -6.86
C SER A 71 1.89 5.78 -6.88
N ALA A 72 2.78 5.58 -5.90
CA ALA A 72 3.57 4.35 -5.83
C ALA A 72 2.69 3.13 -5.55
N LEU A 73 1.73 3.27 -4.65
CA LEU A 73 0.81 2.18 -4.31
C LEU A 73 -0.02 1.77 -5.53
N LEU A 74 -0.61 2.75 -6.19
CA LEU A 74 -1.48 2.47 -7.33
C LEU A 74 -0.68 1.91 -8.51
N HIS A 75 0.55 2.38 -8.69
CA HIS A 75 1.42 1.83 -9.74
C HIS A 75 1.68 0.34 -9.51
N LEU A 76 1.99 -0.05 -8.27
CA LEU A 76 2.22 -1.45 -7.95
C LEU A 76 0.96 -2.28 -8.15
N ALA A 77 -0.19 -1.74 -7.76
CA ALA A 77 -1.45 -2.44 -7.94
C ALA A 77 -1.75 -2.67 -9.42
N LYS A 78 -1.45 -1.70 -10.26
CA LYS A 78 -1.61 -1.84 -11.71
C LYS A 78 -0.67 -2.90 -12.26
N LEU A 79 0.57 -2.94 -11.78
CA LEU A 79 1.52 -3.94 -12.24
C LEU A 79 1.07 -5.36 -11.87
N HIS A 80 0.39 -5.52 -10.75
CA HIS A 80 -0.15 -6.81 -10.34
C HIS A 80 -1.49 -7.13 -10.99
N GLY A 81 -2.07 -6.19 -11.74
CA GLY A 81 -3.33 -6.42 -12.41
C GLY A 81 -4.55 -6.43 -11.51
N ILE A 82 -4.46 -5.80 -10.33
CA ILE A 82 -5.56 -5.80 -9.36
C ILE A 82 -6.18 -4.42 -9.19
N TYR A 83 -5.80 -3.48 -10.01
CA TYR A 83 -6.34 -2.13 -9.95
C TYR A 83 -7.00 -1.80 -11.28
N GLU A 84 -8.16 -1.18 -11.21
CA GLU A 84 -8.91 -0.78 -12.39
C GLU A 84 -8.09 0.22 -13.21
N LYS A 85 -8.13 0.06 -14.52
CA LYS A 85 -7.38 0.94 -15.41
C LYS A 85 -7.93 2.34 -15.42
#